data_676eb5ae9632fcb530129ad4f3ca5cfb
#
_entry.id   676eb5ae9632fcb530129ad4f3ca5cfb
#
_cell.length_a   1.000
_cell.length_b   1.000
_cell.length_c   1.000
_cell.angle_alpha   90.00
_cell.angle_beta   90.00
_cell.angle_gamma   90.00
#
_symmetry.space_group_name_H-M   'P 1'
#
loop_
_entity.id
_entity.type
_entity.pdbx_description
1 polymer ?
#
loop_
_entity_poly.entity_id
_entity_poly.type
_entity_poly.pdbx_seq_one_letter_code
_entity_poly.pdbx_strand_id
1 'polypeptide(L)'
;MLKIRIAIPFAGLALTACGQSEAGRPNVIYVFPDQYRNSSLGFWSDPEFAAEVGWKGDPVATPNLDRFAREATVLTEAVSNFPVSSPHRGMLLSGMYPERNGVVLNCMSERPESSLREDAECIGDVFSAAGYDCAYIGKLHADFPTKNNPQRPGTYVSDAVPEWDAYTPPERRHGFNYWYSYGTYDVHKHPHYWDTDGNRHDVDEWSPRHEVSKAIEYIENKGGVRDPGKPFLMMIGMNPPHSPYASTDDCDLEGYERYKDKSLTELLVRDNADTTMAKAAAVRYYFANVSGIDREFGRLLAALDRAGLTENTIVVFASDH
;
A
#
# COMPACT_ATOMS: atom_id res chain seq x y z
N MET A 1 -7.18 31.72 6.30
CA MET A 1 -5.83 32.34 6.36
C MET A 1 -5.06 31.68 7.49
N LEU A 2 -4.36 30.64 7.19
CA LEU A 2 -3.58 29.86 8.15
C LEU A 2 -2.27 30.62 8.46
N LYS A 3 -2.09 31.03 9.70
CA LYS A 3 -0.84 31.67 10.16
C LYS A 3 0.07 30.59 10.73
N ILE A 4 1.00 30.12 9.92
CA ILE A 4 2.14 29.30 10.39
C ILE A 4 3.03 30.21 11.24
N ARG A 5 3.16 29.95 12.53
CA ARG A 5 4.18 30.57 13.40
C ARG A 5 5.38 29.63 13.50
N ILE A 6 6.41 29.92 12.72
CA ILE A 6 7.74 29.32 12.93
C ILE A 6 8.43 30.13 14.03
N ALA A 7 8.63 29.53 15.20
CA ALA A 7 9.46 30.10 16.25
C ALA A 7 10.90 29.56 16.06
N ILE A 8 11.79 30.44 15.61
CA ILE A 8 13.24 30.15 15.57
C ILE A 8 13.83 30.72 16.86
N PRO A 9 14.40 29.91 17.75
CA PRO A 9 15.22 30.45 18.85
C PRO A 9 16.62 30.77 18.32
N PHE A 10 16.97 32.03 18.34
CA PHE A 10 18.36 32.47 18.22
C PHE A 10 19.08 32.15 19.52
N ALA A 11 20.01 31.21 19.52
CA ALA A 11 21.02 31.03 20.55
C ALA A 11 22.39 31.02 19.87
N GLY A 12 23.30 31.76 20.49
CA GLY A 12 24.54 32.28 19.92
C GLY A 12 25.56 31.24 19.46
N LEU A 13 26.42 31.70 18.56
CA LEU A 13 27.55 31.00 17.97
C LEU A 13 28.53 30.45 19.03
N ALA A 14 28.77 29.14 18.93
CA ALA A 14 30.07 28.55 19.22
C ALA A 14 30.45 27.74 17.97
N LEU A 15 31.42 28.25 17.21
CA LEU A 15 32.04 27.56 16.09
C LEU A 15 32.90 26.40 16.64
N THR A 16 32.32 25.25 16.76
CA THR A 16 33.05 23.99 16.70
C THR A 16 32.78 23.40 15.32
N ALA A 17 33.83 23.23 14.53
CA ALA A 17 33.80 22.50 13.28
C ALA A 17 33.47 21.02 13.59
N CYS A 18 32.20 20.72 13.77
CA CYS A 18 31.67 19.37 13.73
C CYS A 18 31.41 19.09 12.24
N GLY A 19 32.13 18.11 11.68
CA GLY A 19 31.90 17.69 10.31
C GLY A 19 30.39 17.46 10.12
N GLN A 20 29.79 18.17 9.18
CA GLN A 20 28.46 17.84 8.67
C GLN A 20 28.59 16.42 8.11
N SER A 21 28.08 15.43 8.82
CA SER A 21 27.68 14.21 8.15
C SER A 21 26.73 14.65 7.04
N GLU A 22 27.08 14.40 5.79
CA GLU A 22 26.11 14.52 4.69
C GLU A 22 24.89 13.73 5.17
N ALA A 23 23.77 14.41 5.38
CA ALA A 23 22.51 13.73 5.72
C ALA A 23 22.28 12.73 4.60
N GLY A 24 22.41 11.45 4.91
CA GLY A 24 22.28 10.40 3.92
C GLY A 24 20.91 10.52 3.25
N ARG A 25 20.82 10.22 1.96
CA ARG A 25 19.54 10.22 1.23
C ARG A 25 18.54 9.33 1.98
N PRO A 26 17.31 9.79 2.26
CA PRO A 26 16.35 9.04 3.06
C PRO A 26 15.86 7.78 2.32
N ASN A 27 15.55 6.73 3.06
CA ASN A 27 14.72 5.66 2.55
C ASN A 27 13.30 6.16 2.30
N VAL A 28 12.57 5.48 1.42
CA VAL A 28 11.16 5.80 1.16
C VAL A 28 10.34 4.52 1.23
N ILE A 29 9.27 4.53 2.02
CA ILE A 29 8.28 3.45 2.09
C ILE A 29 6.92 4.02 1.71
N TYR A 30 6.25 3.41 0.73
CA TYR A 30 4.92 3.78 0.27
C TYR A 30 3.97 2.60 0.46
N VAL A 31 3.04 2.72 1.40
CA VAL A 31 2.01 1.71 1.71
C VAL A 31 0.68 2.17 1.14
N PHE A 32 0.05 1.34 0.29
CA PHE A 32 -1.21 1.71 -0.37
C PHE A 32 -2.17 0.52 -0.49
N PRO A 33 -3.03 0.34 0.53
CA PRO A 33 -4.11 -0.63 0.48
C PRO A 33 -5.15 -0.26 -0.59
N ASP A 34 -5.74 -1.29 -1.24
CA ASP A 34 -6.74 -1.14 -2.29
C ASP A 34 -8.12 -0.82 -1.70
N GLN A 35 -8.78 0.23 -2.20
CA GLN A 35 -10.10 0.69 -1.74
C GLN A 35 -10.16 1.06 -0.24
N TYR A 36 -9.08 1.56 0.31
CA TYR A 36 -9.07 2.04 1.69
C TYR A 36 -9.76 3.41 1.76
N ARG A 37 -11.02 3.45 2.22
CA ARG A 37 -11.81 4.68 2.24
C ARG A 37 -11.16 5.75 3.13
N ASN A 38 -11.10 6.98 2.65
CA ASN A 38 -10.64 8.13 3.42
C ASN A 38 -11.36 8.24 4.78
N SER A 39 -12.68 7.97 4.83
CA SER A 39 -13.43 8.01 6.07
C SER A 39 -13.10 6.90 7.07
N SER A 40 -12.37 5.85 6.67
CA SER A 40 -12.05 4.71 7.52
C SER A 40 -10.68 4.84 8.21
N LEU A 41 -10.42 6.01 8.77
CA LEU A 41 -9.25 6.33 9.59
C LEU A 41 -9.76 6.84 10.95
N GLY A 42 -9.34 6.21 12.04
CA GLY A 42 -9.88 6.47 13.38
C GLY A 42 -9.64 7.89 13.87
N PHE A 43 -8.54 8.52 13.47
CA PHE A 43 -8.21 9.90 13.84
C PHE A 43 -9.24 10.93 13.37
N TRP A 44 -10.09 10.64 12.37
CA TRP A 44 -11.21 11.51 12.02
C TRP A 44 -12.29 11.62 13.11
N SER A 45 -12.24 10.76 14.13
CA SER A 45 -13.07 10.87 15.33
C SER A 45 -12.44 11.75 16.41
N ASP A 46 -11.17 12.14 16.28
CA ASP A 46 -10.50 13.09 17.15
C ASP A 46 -10.94 14.51 16.82
N PRO A 47 -11.37 15.31 17.80
CA PRO A 47 -11.84 16.69 17.56
C PRO A 47 -10.85 17.58 16.80
N GLU A 48 -9.55 17.37 16.98
CA GLU A 48 -8.52 18.15 16.29
C GLU A 48 -8.55 17.91 14.79
N PHE A 49 -8.63 16.65 14.35
CA PHE A 49 -8.69 16.29 12.92
C PHE A 49 -10.11 16.48 12.34
N ALA A 50 -11.14 16.16 13.12
CA ALA A 50 -12.54 16.27 12.68
C ALA A 50 -12.92 17.70 12.28
N ALA A 51 -12.35 18.71 12.95
CA ALA A 51 -12.58 20.12 12.65
C ALA A 51 -12.11 20.55 11.25
N GLU A 52 -11.14 19.82 10.66
CA GLU A 52 -10.55 20.16 9.37
C GLU A 52 -11.37 19.66 8.18
N VAL A 53 -12.25 18.68 8.36
CA VAL A 53 -12.91 17.99 7.23
C VAL A 53 -14.42 18.20 7.13
N GLY A 54 -15.10 18.57 8.20
CA GLY A 54 -16.54 18.87 8.19
C GLY A 54 -17.46 17.66 7.91
N TRP A 55 -16.95 16.43 7.98
CA TRP A 55 -17.71 15.19 7.83
C TRP A 55 -17.30 14.16 8.91
N LYS A 56 -18.12 13.16 9.08
CA LYS A 56 -17.96 12.15 10.15
C LYS A 56 -17.17 10.95 9.67
N GLY A 57 -16.12 10.57 10.40
CA GLY A 57 -15.36 9.33 10.18
C GLY A 57 -16.16 8.07 10.50
N ASP A 58 -15.72 6.94 9.95
CA ASP A 58 -16.23 5.63 10.31
C ASP A 58 -15.75 5.23 11.73
N PRO A 59 -16.52 4.45 12.48
CA PRO A 59 -16.16 4.04 13.85
C PRO A 59 -15.15 2.87 13.84
N VAL A 60 -14.03 3.07 13.19
CA VAL A 60 -12.94 2.08 13.06
C VAL A 60 -11.85 2.29 14.10
N ALA A 61 -11.13 1.23 14.43
CA ALA A 61 -9.99 1.29 15.33
C ALA A 61 -8.69 1.21 14.53
N THR A 62 -7.97 2.33 14.46
CA THR A 62 -6.69 2.46 13.76
C THR A 62 -5.62 3.15 14.61
N PRO A 63 -5.31 2.61 15.83
CA PRO A 63 -4.47 3.31 16.80
C PRO A 63 -3.04 3.59 16.33
N ASN A 64 -2.49 2.81 15.39
CA ASN A 64 -1.16 3.04 14.84
C ASN A 64 -1.17 4.18 13.81
N LEU A 65 -2.17 4.22 12.92
CA LEU A 65 -2.38 5.33 11.99
C LEU A 65 -2.78 6.61 12.74
N ASP A 66 -3.58 6.51 13.81
CA ASP A 66 -3.94 7.66 14.65
C ASP A 66 -2.71 8.29 15.30
N ARG A 67 -1.77 7.48 15.79
CA ARG A 67 -0.48 7.98 16.30
C ARG A 67 0.38 8.55 15.18
N PHE A 68 0.49 7.85 14.05
CA PHE A 68 1.26 8.29 12.91
C PHE A 68 0.76 9.64 12.37
N ALA A 69 -0.57 9.85 12.29
CA ALA A 69 -1.16 11.11 11.85
C ALA A 69 -0.77 12.32 12.71
N ARG A 70 -0.52 12.12 14.02
CA ARG A 70 -0.10 13.21 14.93
C ARG A 70 1.34 13.67 14.68
N GLU A 71 2.16 12.83 14.06
CA GLU A 71 3.57 13.07 13.78
C GLU A 71 3.82 13.32 12.28
N ALA A 72 2.79 13.17 11.45
CA ALA A 72 2.87 13.26 10.00
C ALA A 72 2.12 14.48 9.44
N THR A 73 2.31 14.75 8.15
CA THR A 73 1.47 15.67 7.39
C THR A 73 0.25 14.91 6.87
N VAL A 74 -0.95 15.30 7.30
CA VAL A 74 -2.22 14.74 6.82
C VAL A 74 -2.74 15.58 5.66
N LEU A 75 -2.89 14.95 4.48
CA LEU A 75 -3.41 15.60 3.27
C LEU A 75 -4.93 15.40 3.20
N THR A 76 -5.69 16.38 3.66
CA THR A 76 -7.16 16.31 3.79
C THR A 76 -7.91 16.38 2.46
N GLU A 77 -7.30 16.96 1.42
CA GLU A 77 -7.90 17.22 0.11
C GLU A 77 -7.25 16.37 -1.01
N ALA A 78 -6.54 15.30 -0.65
CA ALA A 78 -5.95 14.39 -1.65
C ALA A 78 -7.04 13.58 -2.35
N VAL A 79 -6.99 13.54 -3.68
CA VAL A 79 -7.95 12.81 -4.51
C VAL A 79 -7.24 11.94 -5.54
N SER A 80 -7.81 10.77 -5.83
CA SER A 80 -7.38 9.96 -6.97
C SER A 80 -7.87 10.57 -8.27
N ASN A 81 -6.98 10.88 -9.19
CA ASN A 81 -7.34 11.46 -10.49
C ASN A 81 -8.11 10.48 -11.38
N PHE A 82 -7.96 9.19 -11.14
CA PHE A 82 -8.70 8.13 -11.81
C PHE A 82 -8.97 7.01 -10.77
N PRO A 83 -10.15 7.02 -10.10
CA PRO A 83 -10.43 6.14 -8.97
C PRO A 83 -10.82 4.72 -9.39
N VAL A 84 -9.92 4.06 -10.13
CA VAL A 84 -9.99 2.66 -10.58
C VAL A 84 -8.61 2.06 -10.44
N SER A 85 -8.52 0.85 -9.93
CA SER A 85 -7.30 0.20 -9.47
C SER A 85 -6.12 0.27 -10.45
N SER A 86 -6.23 -0.35 -11.65
CA SER A 86 -5.10 -0.35 -12.60
C SER A 86 -4.70 1.03 -13.11
N PRO A 87 -5.64 1.91 -13.57
CA PRO A 87 -5.29 3.26 -13.99
C PRO A 87 -4.59 4.07 -12.90
N HIS A 88 -5.10 4.01 -11.65
CA HIS A 88 -4.45 4.71 -10.54
C HIS A 88 -3.03 4.19 -10.31
N ARG A 89 -2.85 2.86 -10.28
CA ARG A 89 -1.53 2.22 -10.06
C ARG A 89 -0.56 2.55 -11.19
N GLY A 90 -1.02 2.55 -12.44
CA GLY A 90 -0.23 3.01 -13.58
C GLY A 90 0.20 4.47 -13.46
N MET A 91 -0.70 5.36 -12.99
CA MET A 91 -0.37 6.77 -12.72
C MET A 91 0.59 6.92 -11.55
N LEU A 92 0.38 6.19 -10.45
CA LEU A 92 1.26 6.22 -9.28
C LEU A 92 2.70 5.81 -9.64
N LEU A 93 2.84 4.75 -10.45
CA LEU A 93 4.15 4.25 -10.86
C LEU A 93 4.85 5.20 -11.84
N SER A 94 4.13 5.76 -12.81
CA SER A 94 4.73 6.48 -13.95
C SER A 94 4.67 8.01 -13.84
N GLY A 95 3.85 8.55 -12.94
CA GLY A 95 3.57 10.00 -12.93
C GLY A 95 2.81 10.52 -14.16
N MET A 96 2.29 9.63 -15.01
CA MET A 96 1.61 9.96 -16.25
C MET A 96 0.13 9.57 -16.22
N TYR A 97 -0.72 10.33 -16.90
CA TYR A 97 -2.12 9.96 -17.10
C TYR A 97 -2.28 8.67 -17.93
N PRO A 98 -3.42 7.95 -17.81
CA PRO A 98 -3.65 6.63 -18.43
C PRO A 98 -3.36 6.57 -19.93
N GLU A 99 -3.75 7.60 -20.69
CA GLU A 99 -3.52 7.67 -22.14
C GLU A 99 -2.04 7.70 -22.52
N ARG A 100 -1.18 8.15 -21.59
CA ARG A 100 0.27 8.22 -21.81
C ARG A 100 0.99 6.99 -21.25
N ASN A 101 0.55 6.45 -20.12
CA ASN A 101 1.20 5.30 -19.53
C ASN A 101 0.69 3.95 -20.06
N GLY A 102 -0.45 3.95 -20.77
CA GLY A 102 -1.05 2.77 -21.39
C GLY A 102 -2.08 2.02 -20.52
N VAL A 103 -2.26 2.40 -19.24
CA VAL A 103 -3.22 1.73 -18.33
C VAL A 103 -4.55 2.49 -18.35
N VAL A 104 -5.31 2.33 -19.42
CA VAL A 104 -6.55 3.11 -19.64
C VAL A 104 -7.78 2.56 -18.91
N LEU A 105 -7.77 1.29 -18.57
CA LEU A 105 -8.80 0.57 -17.79
C LEU A 105 -8.12 -0.50 -16.92
N ASN A 106 -8.90 -1.22 -16.12
CA ASN A 106 -8.37 -2.37 -15.37
C ASN A 106 -7.76 -3.40 -16.32
N CYS A 107 -6.52 -3.80 -16.02
CA CYS A 107 -5.79 -4.81 -16.75
C CYS A 107 -6.45 -6.18 -16.56
N MET A 108 -6.79 -6.84 -17.65
CA MET A 108 -7.32 -8.22 -17.69
C MET A 108 -7.16 -8.82 -19.08
N SER A 109 -7.26 -10.13 -19.22
CA SER A 109 -7.01 -10.85 -20.47
C SER A 109 -7.86 -10.41 -21.66
N GLU A 110 -9.04 -9.83 -21.40
CA GLU A 110 -9.93 -9.31 -22.45
C GLU A 110 -9.67 -7.84 -22.83
N ARG A 111 -8.62 -7.23 -22.26
CA ARG A 111 -8.23 -5.83 -22.49
C ARG A 111 -6.73 -5.69 -22.81
N PRO A 112 -6.27 -6.23 -23.94
CA PRO A 112 -4.86 -6.23 -24.28
C PRO A 112 -4.30 -4.80 -24.51
N GLU A 113 -5.17 -3.81 -24.71
CA GLU A 113 -4.80 -2.41 -24.83
C GLU A 113 -4.49 -1.72 -23.51
N SER A 114 -4.82 -2.34 -22.37
CA SER A 114 -4.59 -1.77 -21.04
C SER A 114 -3.46 -2.51 -20.33
N SER A 115 -2.27 -1.92 -20.39
CA SER A 115 -1.08 -2.41 -19.69
C SER A 115 -0.07 -1.27 -19.57
N LEU A 116 0.70 -1.27 -18.49
CA LEU A 116 1.78 -0.28 -18.32
C LEU A 116 2.80 -0.47 -19.45
N ARG A 117 3.13 0.61 -20.15
CA ARG A 117 4.05 0.57 -21.29
C ARG A 117 5.46 0.22 -20.81
N GLU A 118 6.16 -0.61 -21.54
CA GLU A 118 7.54 -1.02 -21.24
C GLU A 118 8.54 0.15 -21.26
N ASP A 119 8.26 1.16 -22.09
CA ASP A 119 9.08 2.37 -22.24
C ASP A 119 8.65 3.51 -21.30
N ALA A 120 7.68 3.28 -20.42
CA ALA A 120 7.29 4.26 -19.40
C ALA A 120 8.37 4.36 -18.31
N GLU A 121 8.95 5.55 -18.13
CA GLU A 121 9.82 5.79 -16.98
C GLU A 121 8.96 5.82 -15.72
N CYS A 122 9.27 4.93 -14.79
CA CYS A 122 8.53 4.77 -13.54
C CYS A 122 9.37 5.16 -12.31
N ILE A 123 8.70 5.33 -11.19
CA ILE A 123 9.35 5.72 -9.92
C ILE A 123 10.51 4.78 -9.55
N GLY A 124 10.37 3.47 -9.79
CA GLY A 124 11.45 2.52 -9.53
C GLY A 124 12.67 2.74 -10.45
N ASP A 125 12.46 3.10 -11.72
CA ASP A 125 13.56 3.42 -12.65
C ASP A 125 14.32 4.65 -12.18
N VAL A 126 13.61 5.71 -11.79
CA VAL A 126 14.20 6.96 -11.31
C VAL A 126 14.99 6.76 -10.02
N PHE A 127 14.42 6.03 -9.05
CA PHE A 127 15.10 5.75 -7.79
C PHE A 127 16.31 4.81 -7.99
N SER A 128 16.17 3.77 -8.83
CA SER A 128 17.27 2.88 -9.18
C SER A 128 18.42 3.63 -9.86
N ALA A 129 18.12 4.50 -10.83
CA ALA A 129 19.12 5.37 -11.46
C ALA A 129 19.79 6.34 -10.48
N ALA A 130 19.07 6.75 -9.43
CA ALA A 130 19.61 7.54 -8.33
C ALA A 130 20.43 6.70 -7.31
N GLY A 131 20.59 5.40 -7.52
CA GLY A 131 21.40 4.50 -6.69
C GLY A 131 20.66 3.94 -5.46
N TYR A 132 19.34 3.88 -5.48
CA TYR A 132 18.54 3.19 -4.47
C TYR A 132 18.40 1.70 -4.79
N ASP A 133 18.24 0.88 -3.77
CA ASP A 133 17.65 -0.44 -3.91
C ASP A 133 16.12 -0.30 -3.90
N CYS A 134 15.44 -0.94 -4.86
CA CYS A 134 14.00 -0.74 -5.07
C CYS A 134 13.24 -2.05 -4.85
N ALA A 135 12.28 -2.05 -3.92
CA ALA A 135 11.45 -3.19 -3.58
C ALA A 135 9.98 -2.96 -3.92
N TYR A 136 9.33 -3.96 -4.54
CA TYR A 136 7.89 -4.00 -4.72
C TYR A 136 7.30 -5.26 -4.08
N ILE A 137 6.27 -5.08 -3.24
CA ILE A 137 5.63 -6.17 -2.48
C ILE A 137 4.10 -6.06 -2.65
N GLY A 138 3.45 -7.20 -2.91
CA GLY A 138 1.99 -7.31 -2.97
C GLY A 138 1.38 -7.02 -4.34
N LYS A 139 0.16 -6.52 -4.38
CA LYS A 139 -0.64 -6.31 -5.59
C LYS A 139 -0.03 -5.26 -6.53
N LEU A 140 0.21 -5.64 -7.79
CA LEU A 140 0.63 -4.71 -8.84
C LEU A 140 -0.56 -4.18 -9.65
N HIS A 141 -1.31 -5.06 -10.28
CA HIS A 141 -2.47 -4.78 -11.15
C HIS A 141 -2.25 -3.66 -12.18
N ALA A 142 -1.09 -3.64 -12.79
CA ALA A 142 -0.72 -2.68 -13.84
C ALA A 142 -0.23 -3.36 -15.12
N ASP A 143 -0.18 -4.70 -15.13
CA ASP A 143 0.24 -5.53 -16.24
C ASP A 143 -0.93 -6.29 -16.85
N PHE A 144 -0.84 -6.52 -18.17
CA PHE A 144 -1.75 -7.37 -18.91
C PHE A 144 -1.44 -8.84 -18.62
N PRO A 145 -2.44 -9.65 -18.21
CA PRO A 145 -2.25 -11.08 -18.02
C PRO A 145 -1.89 -11.78 -19.33
N THR A 146 -0.78 -12.50 -19.33
CA THR A 146 -0.34 -13.30 -20.48
C THR A 146 -0.43 -14.78 -20.15
N LYS A 147 -0.68 -15.62 -21.15
CA LYS A 147 -0.65 -17.07 -20.98
C LYS A 147 0.72 -17.56 -20.54
N ASN A 148 0.74 -18.73 -19.89
CA ASN A 148 1.97 -19.38 -19.46
C ASN A 148 3.08 -19.27 -20.49
N ASN A 149 4.22 -18.75 -20.05
CA ASN A 149 5.44 -18.82 -20.82
C ASN A 149 5.96 -20.27 -20.73
N PRO A 150 6.11 -21.01 -21.85
CA PRO A 150 6.63 -22.38 -21.82
C PRO A 150 8.03 -22.50 -21.21
N GLN A 151 8.83 -21.42 -21.26
CA GLN A 151 10.14 -21.34 -20.65
C GLN A 151 10.09 -21.08 -19.13
N ARG A 152 8.91 -20.72 -18.61
CA ARG A 152 8.64 -20.49 -17.20
C ARG A 152 7.32 -21.12 -16.80
N PRO A 153 7.23 -22.44 -16.66
CA PRO A 153 6.02 -23.14 -16.25
C PRO A 153 5.50 -22.62 -14.90
N GLY A 154 4.19 -22.40 -14.80
CA GLY A 154 3.57 -21.90 -13.58
C GLY A 154 3.57 -20.37 -13.42
N THR A 155 4.00 -19.62 -14.42
CA THR A 155 3.92 -18.14 -14.44
C THR A 155 2.52 -17.61 -14.71
N TYR A 156 1.61 -18.48 -15.11
CA TYR A 156 0.21 -18.21 -15.32
C TYR A 156 -0.64 -18.88 -14.23
N VAL A 157 -1.71 -18.27 -13.81
CA VAL A 157 -2.42 -18.68 -12.59
C VAL A 157 -3.58 -19.59 -12.89
N SER A 158 -4.37 -19.29 -13.92
CA SER A 158 -5.55 -20.06 -14.28
C SER A 158 -5.91 -19.93 -15.75
N ASP A 159 -6.91 -20.74 -16.19
CA ASP A 159 -7.54 -20.59 -17.50
C ASP A 159 -8.85 -19.79 -17.42
N ALA A 160 -9.03 -18.99 -16.35
CA ALA A 160 -10.20 -18.15 -16.18
C ALA A 160 -10.33 -17.13 -17.32
N VAL A 161 -11.56 -16.82 -17.68
CA VAL A 161 -11.88 -15.80 -18.68
C VAL A 161 -12.96 -14.87 -18.10
N PRO A 162 -12.64 -13.60 -17.85
CA PRO A 162 -11.32 -12.97 -18.01
C PRO A 162 -10.32 -13.41 -16.94
N GLU A 163 -9.06 -13.53 -17.31
CA GLU A 163 -7.96 -13.66 -16.35
C GLU A 163 -7.52 -12.26 -15.88
N TRP A 164 -7.34 -12.11 -14.59
CA TRP A 164 -6.98 -10.85 -13.97
C TRP A 164 -5.56 -10.83 -13.42
N ASP A 165 -5.06 -11.99 -13.04
CA ASP A 165 -3.76 -12.09 -12.43
C ASP A 165 -2.63 -12.15 -13.47
N ALA A 166 -1.50 -11.57 -13.16
CA ALA A 166 -0.36 -11.48 -14.07
C ALA A 166 0.95 -11.74 -13.35
N TYR A 167 1.78 -12.60 -13.93
CA TYR A 167 3.20 -12.63 -13.62
C TYR A 167 3.91 -11.47 -14.34
N THR A 168 4.66 -10.67 -13.59
CA THR A 168 5.45 -9.57 -14.15
C THR A 168 6.89 -10.02 -14.34
N PRO A 169 7.37 -10.21 -15.58
CA PRO A 169 8.73 -10.62 -15.84
C PRO A 169 9.74 -9.49 -15.52
N PRO A 170 11.03 -9.81 -15.29
CA PRO A 170 12.02 -8.83 -14.83
C PRO A 170 12.12 -7.56 -15.67
N GLU A 171 12.01 -7.68 -17.00
CA GLU A 171 12.06 -6.57 -17.95
C GLU A 171 10.91 -5.58 -17.83
N ARG A 172 9.83 -5.96 -17.14
CA ARG A 172 8.64 -5.11 -16.92
C ARG A 172 8.51 -4.61 -15.47
N ARG A 173 9.53 -4.82 -14.64
CA ARG A 173 9.50 -4.41 -13.22
C ARG A 173 9.95 -2.97 -12.98
N HIS A 174 10.25 -2.20 -14.02
CA HIS A 174 10.53 -0.75 -13.98
C HIS A 174 11.46 -0.35 -12.82
N GLY A 175 12.67 -0.93 -12.78
CA GLY A 175 13.70 -0.60 -11.80
C GLY A 175 13.57 -1.27 -10.43
N PHE A 176 12.50 -2.02 -10.15
CA PHE A 176 12.38 -2.78 -8.91
C PHE A 176 13.22 -4.05 -8.96
N ASN A 177 14.30 -4.11 -8.18
CA ASN A 177 15.25 -5.21 -8.12
C ASN A 177 14.91 -6.26 -7.05
N TYR A 178 14.12 -5.91 -6.02
CA TYR A 178 13.48 -6.88 -5.13
C TYR A 178 12.00 -6.97 -5.48
N TRP A 179 11.52 -8.18 -5.78
CA TRP A 179 10.18 -8.42 -6.25
C TRP A 179 9.49 -9.51 -5.46
N TYR A 180 8.32 -9.23 -4.92
CA TYR A 180 7.47 -10.22 -4.25
C TYR A 180 6.00 -9.83 -4.47
N SER A 181 5.47 -10.16 -5.64
CA SER A 181 4.25 -9.53 -6.14
C SER A 181 3.39 -10.50 -6.98
N TYR A 182 2.18 -10.05 -7.26
CA TYR A 182 1.20 -10.68 -8.15
C TYR A 182 0.44 -9.59 -8.92
N GLY A 183 -0.35 -9.96 -9.93
CA GLY A 183 -1.24 -9.02 -10.63
C GLY A 183 -2.40 -8.59 -9.74
N THR A 184 -3.55 -9.26 -9.86
CA THR A 184 -4.69 -9.11 -8.96
C THR A 184 -5.56 -10.36 -8.95
N TYR A 185 -6.08 -10.68 -7.78
CA TYR A 185 -7.10 -11.73 -7.55
C TYR A 185 -7.77 -11.48 -6.19
N ASP A 186 -8.98 -12.01 -6.04
CA ASP A 186 -9.80 -11.74 -4.84
C ASP A 186 -9.69 -12.88 -3.82
N VAL A 187 -8.48 -13.13 -3.31
CA VAL A 187 -8.19 -14.11 -2.24
C VAL A 187 -7.36 -13.45 -1.16
N HIS A 188 -7.96 -13.20 0.01
CA HIS A 188 -7.28 -12.50 1.11
C HIS A 188 -6.47 -13.45 2.01
N LYS A 189 -6.96 -14.68 2.20
CA LYS A 189 -6.21 -15.79 2.79
C LYS A 189 -5.79 -16.74 1.68
N HIS A 190 -4.74 -17.50 1.89
CA HIS A 190 -4.14 -18.37 0.88
C HIS A 190 -3.71 -17.62 -0.40
N PRO A 191 -3.04 -16.46 -0.27
CA PRO A 191 -2.52 -15.73 -1.42
C PRO A 191 -1.35 -16.48 -2.06
N HIS A 192 -1.00 -16.07 -3.28
CA HIS A 192 0.26 -16.47 -3.90
C HIS A 192 1.03 -15.24 -4.36
N TYR A 193 2.34 -15.40 -4.53
CA TYR A 193 3.25 -14.37 -4.98
C TYR A 193 4.31 -14.99 -5.89
N TRP A 194 4.89 -14.18 -6.76
CA TRP A 194 6.13 -14.50 -7.46
C TRP A 194 7.27 -13.68 -6.88
N ASP A 195 8.39 -14.34 -6.59
CA ASP A 195 9.58 -13.68 -6.07
C ASP A 195 10.46 -13.08 -7.18
N THR A 196 11.60 -12.52 -6.78
CA THR A 196 12.57 -11.90 -7.68
C THR A 196 13.06 -12.87 -8.77
N ASP A 197 13.22 -14.14 -8.44
CA ASP A 197 13.70 -15.19 -9.35
C ASP A 197 12.57 -15.80 -10.20
N GLY A 198 11.31 -15.40 -9.94
CA GLY A 198 10.12 -15.88 -10.64
C GLY A 198 9.57 -17.20 -10.07
N ASN A 199 9.96 -17.58 -8.86
CA ASN A 199 9.35 -18.71 -8.18
C ASN A 199 8.01 -18.31 -7.59
N ARG A 200 7.01 -19.19 -7.70
CA ARG A 200 5.71 -19.00 -7.08
C ARG A 200 5.71 -19.51 -5.64
N HIS A 201 5.16 -18.72 -4.76
CA HIS A 201 4.96 -19.01 -3.34
C HIS A 201 3.47 -18.99 -3.02
N ASP A 202 2.89 -20.14 -2.71
CA ASP A 202 1.53 -20.22 -2.16
C ASP A 202 1.62 -20.14 -0.63
N VAL A 203 0.81 -19.27 -0.03
CA VAL A 203 0.90 -18.89 1.38
C VAL A 203 -0.40 -19.18 2.09
N ASP A 204 -0.33 -19.68 3.33
CA ASP A 204 -1.49 -19.93 4.21
C ASP A 204 -1.54 -18.88 5.32
N GLU A 205 -1.76 -17.62 4.93
CA GLU A 205 -1.81 -16.48 5.85
C GLU A 205 -2.64 -15.34 5.21
N TRP A 206 -3.18 -14.45 6.03
CA TRP A 206 -3.82 -13.22 5.55
C TRP A 206 -2.80 -12.31 4.86
N SER A 207 -3.10 -11.89 3.61
CA SER A 207 -2.13 -11.25 2.70
C SER A 207 -1.40 -10.02 3.26
N PRO A 208 -2.05 -9.03 3.93
CA PRO A 208 -1.30 -7.89 4.47
C PRO A 208 -0.30 -8.28 5.56
N ARG A 209 -0.61 -9.30 6.36
CA ARG A 209 0.30 -9.78 7.39
C ARG A 209 1.56 -10.41 6.77
N HIS A 210 1.36 -11.20 5.73
CA HIS A 210 2.47 -11.81 4.99
C HIS A 210 3.31 -10.75 4.28
N GLU A 211 2.67 -9.82 3.58
CA GLU A 211 3.32 -8.73 2.84
C GLU A 211 4.17 -7.85 3.77
N VAL A 212 3.65 -7.47 4.93
CA VAL A 212 4.42 -6.73 5.94
C VAL A 212 5.55 -7.58 6.53
N SER A 213 5.37 -8.89 6.69
CA SER A 213 6.47 -9.77 7.13
C SER A 213 7.61 -9.78 6.11
N LYS A 214 7.32 -9.80 4.80
CA LYS A 214 8.31 -9.66 3.73
C LYS A 214 8.98 -8.28 3.72
N ALA A 215 8.21 -7.22 3.97
CA ALA A 215 8.76 -5.87 4.12
C ALA A 215 9.72 -5.77 5.31
N ILE A 216 9.38 -6.38 6.44
CA ILE A 216 10.25 -6.45 7.62
C ILE A 216 11.54 -7.23 7.32
N GLU A 217 11.44 -8.39 6.65
CA GLU A 217 12.62 -9.16 6.21
C GLU A 217 13.56 -8.31 5.33
N TYR A 218 13.01 -7.48 4.45
CA TYR A 218 13.76 -6.55 3.61
C TYR A 218 14.40 -5.42 4.44
N ILE A 219 13.67 -4.78 5.35
CA ILE A 219 14.17 -3.72 6.25
C ILE A 219 15.34 -4.25 7.10
N GLU A 220 15.16 -5.42 7.71
CA GLU A 220 16.16 -6.09 8.54
C GLU A 220 17.30 -6.71 7.71
N ASN A 221 17.22 -6.62 6.38
CA ASN A 221 18.16 -7.21 5.41
C ASN A 221 18.41 -8.70 5.65
N LYS A 222 17.37 -9.45 5.98
CA LYS A 222 17.44 -10.87 6.24
C LYS A 222 17.87 -11.63 4.98
N GLY A 223 18.94 -12.38 5.10
CA GLY A 223 19.52 -13.10 3.96
C GLY A 223 20.30 -12.23 2.96
N GLY A 224 20.55 -10.95 3.27
CA GLY A 224 21.32 -10.07 2.38
C GLY A 224 20.56 -9.67 1.11
N VAL A 225 19.23 -9.48 1.20
CA VAL A 225 18.36 -9.21 0.05
C VAL A 225 18.50 -7.80 -0.53
N ARG A 226 19.20 -6.89 0.17
CA ARG A 226 19.52 -5.54 -0.29
C ARG A 226 20.95 -5.16 0.09
N ASP A 227 21.48 -4.12 -0.55
CA ASP A 227 22.75 -3.51 -0.17
C ASP A 227 22.53 -2.57 1.04
N PRO A 228 23.10 -2.89 2.23
CA PRO A 228 22.90 -2.05 3.42
C PRO A 228 23.57 -0.67 3.31
N GLY A 229 24.48 -0.48 2.34
CA GLY A 229 25.13 0.81 2.07
C GLY A 229 24.32 1.75 1.18
N LYS A 230 23.16 1.30 0.65
CA LYS A 230 22.29 2.10 -0.18
C LYS A 230 20.99 2.47 0.54
N PRO A 231 20.43 3.66 0.24
CA PRO A 231 19.04 3.93 0.59
C PRO A 231 18.10 3.03 -0.24
N PHE A 232 16.86 2.86 0.22
CA PHE A 232 15.89 2.05 -0.51
C PHE A 232 14.56 2.77 -0.75
N LEU A 233 13.91 2.42 -1.86
CA LEU A 233 12.51 2.64 -2.12
C LEU A 233 11.77 1.31 -1.90
N MET A 234 10.69 1.31 -1.12
CA MET A 234 9.81 0.16 -0.96
C MET A 234 8.37 0.56 -1.23
N MET A 235 7.70 -0.15 -2.14
CA MET A 235 6.26 0.00 -2.39
C MET A 235 5.53 -1.25 -1.94
N ILE A 236 4.47 -1.08 -1.13
CA ILE A 236 3.67 -2.18 -0.58
C ILE A 236 2.20 -1.96 -1.00
N GLY A 237 1.76 -2.71 -2.00
CA GLY A 237 0.40 -2.67 -2.51
C GLY A 237 -0.44 -3.80 -1.91
N MET A 238 -1.33 -3.50 -0.96
CA MET A 238 -2.18 -4.51 -0.33
C MET A 238 -3.51 -4.66 -1.09
N ASN A 239 -4.03 -5.91 -1.25
CA ASN A 239 -5.35 -6.08 -1.81
C ASN A 239 -6.48 -5.73 -0.81
N PRO A 240 -6.49 -6.18 0.46
CA PRO A 240 -7.43 -5.66 1.45
C PRO A 240 -7.24 -4.15 1.69
N PRO A 241 -8.31 -3.41 2.01
CA PRO A 241 -9.67 -3.84 2.27
C PRO A 241 -10.58 -3.97 1.04
N HIS A 242 -10.06 -4.14 -0.19
CA HIS A 242 -10.85 -4.49 -1.36
C HIS A 242 -11.72 -5.74 -1.10
N SER A 243 -12.83 -5.91 -1.84
CA SER A 243 -13.62 -7.15 -1.78
C SER A 243 -12.75 -8.40 -2.03
N PRO A 244 -13.17 -9.60 -1.57
CA PRO A 244 -14.50 -9.98 -1.09
C PRO A 244 -14.79 -9.64 0.38
N TYR A 245 -16.07 -9.69 0.77
CA TYR A 245 -16.57 -9.43 2.13
C TYR A 245 -17.67 -10.45 2.49
N ALA A 246 -17.55 -11.70 2.08
CA ALA A 246 -18.61 -12.69 2.20
C ALA A 246 -18.51 -13.49 3.50
N SER A 247 -17.30 -13.64 4.05
CA SER A 247 -17.05 -14.51 5.19
C SER A 247 -15.83 -14.04 6.02
N THR A 248 -15.57 -14.75 7.09
CA THR A 248 -14.34 -14.57 7.90
C THR A 248 -13.06 -14.96 7.16
N ASP A 249 -13.15 -15.66 6.03
CA ASP A 249 -11.99 -15.96 5.18
C ASP A 249 -11.53 -14.75 4.36
N ASP A 250 -12.38 -13.73 4.28
CA ASP A 250 -12.14 -12.51 3.53
C ASP A 250 -11.57 -11.37 4.40
N CYS A 251 -11.28 -11.63 5.68
CA CYS A 251 -10.86 -10.56 6.58
C CYS A 251 -9.85 -10.99 7.65
N ASP A 252 -9.27 -9.99 8.30
CA ASP A 252 -8.51 -10.18 9.52
C ASP A 252 -9.41 -10.64 10.66
N LEU A 253 -9.12 -11.82 11.24
CA LEU A 253 -9.96 -12.42 12.29
C LEU A 253 -9.94 -11.62 13.60
N GLU A 254 -8.79 -11.08 13.99
CA GLU A 254 -8.67 -10.28 15.21
C GLU A 254 -9.47 -8.97 15.09
N GLY A 255 -9.40 -8.34 13.91
CA GLY A 255 -10.24 -7.18 13.60
C GLY A 255 -11.73 -7.53 13.59
N TYR A 256 -12.10 -8.70 13.05
CA TYR A 256 -13.50 -9.16 13.00
C TYR A 256 -14.12 -9.32 14.39
N GLU A 257 -13.39 -9.88 15.36
CA GLU A 257 -13.83 -10.01 16.75
C GLU A 257 -14.27 -8.66 17.38
N ARG A 258 -13.70 -7.56 16.92
CA ARG A 258 -14.04 -6.20 17.36
C ARG A 258 -15.41 -5.72 16.88
N TYR A 259 -15.85 -6.20 15.71
CA TYR A 259 -17.04 -5.67 15.02
C TYR A 259 -18.19 -6.65 14.90
N LYS A 260 -17.99 -7.94 15.11
CA LYS A 260 -18.97 -9.01 14.84
C LYS A 260 -20.30 -8.82 15.56
N ASP A 261 -20.28 -8.34 16.80
CA ASP A 261 -21.46 -8.19 17.66
C ASP A 261 -22.07 -6.77 17.63
N LYS A 262 -21.45 -5.84 16.91
CA LYS A 262 -21.96 -4.47 16.77
C LYS A 262 -23.17 -4.43 15.84
N SER A 263 -24.17 -3.63 16.18
CA SER A 263 -25.31 -3.35 15.29
C SER A 263 -24.87 -2.57 14.06
N LEU A 264 -25.64 -2.65 12.98
CA LEU A 264 -25.34 -1.89 11.76
C LEU A 264 -25.46 -0.39 11.98
N THR A 265 -26.29 0.05 12.90
CA THR A 265 -26.45 1.46 13.27
C THR A 265 -25.26 2.00 14.05
N GLU A 266 -24.53 1.15 14.77
CA GLU A 266 -23.26 1.53 15.41
C GLU A 266 -22.09 1.58 14.42
N LEU A 267 -22.17 0.84 13.31
CA LEU A 267 -21.09 0.77 12.33
C LEU A 267 -21.29 1.73 11.15
N LEU A 268 -22.52 1.87 10.68
CA LEU A 268 -22.88 2.72 9.53
C LEU A 268 -23.39 4.07 10.03
N VAL A 269 -22.47 4.88 10.56
CA VAL A 269 -22.81 6.14 11.28
C VAL A 269 -22.89 7.38 10.38
N ARG A 270 -22.55 7.24 9.10
CA ARG A 270 -22.58 8.37 8.16
C ARG A 270 -24.01 8.64 7.69
N ASP A 271 -24.33 9.90 7.44
CA ASP A 271 -25.70 10.33 7.10
C ASP A 271 -26.25 9.70 5.81
N ASN A 272 -25.37 9.31 4.89
CA ASN A 272 -25.71 8.63 3.63
C ASN A 272 -25.67 7.10 3.72
N ALA A 273 -25.49 6.53 4.91
CA ALA A 273 -25.43 5.09 5.07
C ALA A 273 -26.84 4.50 5.18
N ASP A 274 -27.06 3.37 4.51
CA ASP A 274 -28.31 2.63 4.54
C ASP A 274 -28.11 1.24 5.17
N THR A 275 -28.60 1.08 6.39
CA THR A 275 -28.53 -0.17 7.14
C THR A 275 -29.45 -1.27 6.61
N THR A 276 -30.36 -0.96 5.69
CA THR A 276 -31.31 -1.91 5.09
C THR A 276 -30.78 -2.56 3.81
N MET A 277 -29.67 -2.09 3.28
CA MET A 277 -29.07 -2.69 2.08
C MET A 277 -28.69 -4.16 2.33
N ALA A 278 -28.90 -5.01 1.34
CA ALA A 278 -28.62 -6.46 1.42
C ALA A 278 -27.18 -6.79 1.83
N LYS A 279 -26.22 -5.93 1.46
CA LYS A 279 -24.79 -6.07 1.79
C LYS A 279 -24.32 -5.21 2.96
N ALA A 280 -25.23 -4.56 3.70
CA ALA A 280 -24.84 -3.68 4.82
C ALA A 280 -23.97 -4.41 5.86
N ALA A 281 -24.25 -5.69 6.14
CA ALA A 281 -23.50 -6.51 7.09
C ALA A 281 -22.01 -6.73 6.69
N ALA A 282 -21.65 -6.57 5.42
CA ALA A 282 -20.30 -6.68 4.91
C ALA A 282 -19.34 -5.63 5.51
N VAL A 283 -19.87 -4.53 6.06
CA VAL A 283 -19.09 -3.50 6.75
C VAL A 283 -18.23 -4.09 7.87
N ARG A 284 -18.66 -5.17 8.52
CA ARG A 284 -17.89 -5.82 9.59
C ARG A 284 -16.56 -6.38 9.08
N TYR A 285 -16.60 -7.04 7.92
CA TYR A 285 -15.41 -7.60 7.27
C TYR A 285 -14.50 -6.50 6.73
N TYR A 286 -15.09 -5.44 6.18
CA TYR A 286 -14.33 -4.28 5.71
C TYR A 286 -13.60 -3.61 6.87
N PHE A 287 -14.28 -3.29 7.98
CA PHE A 287 -13.66 -2.68 9.16
C PHE A 287 -12.66 -3.61 9.85
N ALA A 288 -12.87 -4.91 9.79
CA ALA A 288 -11.90 -5.90 10.24
C ALA A 288 -10.59 -5.79 9.46
N ASN A 289 -10.67 -5.71 8.14
CA ASN A 289 -9.49 -5.50 7.27
C ASN A 289 -8.80 -4.16 7.54
N VAL A 290 -9.56 -3.08 7.73
CA VAL A 290 -9.03 -1.76 8.08
C VAL A 290 -8.21 -1.83 9.37
N SER A 291 -8.76 -2.42 10.44
CA SER A 291 -8.05 -2.56 11.72
C SER A 291 -6.87 -3.53 11.66
N GLY A 292 -6.98 -4.57 10.83
CA GLY A 292 -5.88 -5.48 10.57
C GLY A 292 -4.70 -4.79 9.85
N ILE A 293 -4.99 -3.98 8.83
CA ILE A 293 -3.98 -3.19 8.10
C ILE A 293 -3.30 -2.20 9.04
N ASP A 294 -4.05 -1.53 9.90
CA ASP A 294 -3.47 -0.64 10.92
C ASP A 294 -2.47 -1.37 11.82
N ARG A 295 -2.83 -2.57 12.28
CA ARG A 295 -1.93 -3.39 13.11
C ARG A 295 -0.65 -3.75 12.35
N GLU A 296 -0.78 -4.17 11.10
CA GLU A 296 0.38 -4.52 10.28
C GLU A 296 1.24 -3.29 9.95
N PHE A 297 0.62 -2.13 9.71
CA PHE A 297 1.34 -0.86 9.58
C PHE A 297 2.14 -0.52 10.85
N GLY A 298 1.55 -0.72 12.03
CA GLY A 298 2.25 -0.58 13.31
C GLY A 298 3.46 -1.52 13.44
N ARG A 299 3.35 -2.77 12.95
CA ARG A 299 4.48 -3.72 12.90
C ARG A 299 5.61 -3.23 11.99
N LEU A 300 5.26 -2.65 10.84
CA LEU A 300 6.22 -2.07 9.90
C LEU A 300 7.00 -0.91 10.52
N LEU A 301 6.30 0.04 11.15
CA LEU A 301 6.93 1.17 11.84
C LEU A 301 7.84 0.70 12.99
N ALA A 302 7.41 -0.27 13.78
CA ALA A 302 8.23 -0.85 14.84
C ALA A 302 9.48 -1.57 14.30
N ALA A 303 9.44 -2.12 13.10
CA ALA A 303 10.62 -2.71 12.46
C ALA A 303 11.63 -1.65 12.01
N LEU A 304 11.18 -0.51 11.50
CA LEU A 304 12.04 0.63 11.21
C LEU A 304 12.75 1.15 12.46
N ASP A 305 12.01 1.25 13.57
CA ASP A 305 12.56 1.68 14.85
C ASP A 305 13.64 0.71 15.35
N ARG A 306 13.36 -0.59 15.36
CA ARG A 306 14.34 -1.62 15.74
C ARG A 306 15.58 -1.63 14.86
N ALA A 307 15.43 -1.32 13.57
CA ALA A 307 16.54 -1.23 12.63
C ALA A 307 17.32 0.10 12.72
N GLY A 308 16.87 1.06 13.55
CA GLY A 308 17.47 2.39 13.67
C GLY A 308 17.33 3.24 12.40
N LEU A 309 16.27 3.02 11.62
CA LEU A 309 16.03 3.66 10.31
C LEU A 309 14.95 4.74 10.34
N THR A 310 14.21 4.89 11.43
CA THR A 310 13.05 5.80 11.53
C THR A 310 13.40 7.22 11.12
N GLU A 311 14.47 7.80 11.67
CA GLU A 311 14.87 9.19 11.44
C GLU A 311 15.34 9.46 9.99
N ASN A 312 15.69 8.41 9.24
CA ASN A 312 16.14 8.52 7.85
C ASN A 312 15.20 7.80 6.87
N THR A 313 13.91 7.73 7.19
CA THR A 313 12.91 7.08 6.33
C THR A 313 11.67 7.95 6.20
N ILE A 314 11.31 8.26 4.96
CA ILE A 314 10.01 8.86 4.63
C ILE A 314 9.00 7.73 4.51
N VAL A 315 7.94 7.77 5.32
CA VAL A 315 6.84 6.81 5.24
C VAL A 315 5.59 7.50 4.72
N VAL A 316 4.98 6.93 3.69
CA VAL A 316 3.71 7.39 3.12
C VAL A 316 2.67 6.29 3.28
N PHE A 317 1.50 6.64 3.81
CA PHE A 317 0.31 5.78 3.83
C PHE A 317 -0.79 6.45 3.01
N ALA A 318 -1.30 5.77 1.99
CA ALA A 318 -2.34 6.28 1.11
C ALA A 318 -3.31 5.15 0.71
N SER A 319 -4.36 5.45 -0.03
CA SER A 319 -5.14 4.45 -0.77
C SER A 319 -4.82 4.56 -2.25
N ASP A 320 -5.13 3.52 -3.03
CA ASP A 320 -5.06 3.63 -4.48
C ASP A 320 -6.29 4.40 -5.03
N HIS A 321 -7.46 4.30 -4.41
CA HIS A 321 -8.63 5.13 -4.77
C HIS A 321 -9.73 5.13 -3.70
#